data_ca3d025e99ecece804ddeed439adab67
#
_entry.id   ca3d025e99ecece804ddeed439adab67
#
_cell.length_a   1.000
_cell.length_b   1.000
_cell.length_c   1.000
_cell.angle_alpha   90.00
_cell.angle_beta   90.00
_cell.angle_gamma   90.00
#
_symmetry.space_group_name_H-M   'P 1'
#
loop_
_entity.id
_entity.type
_entity.pdbx_description
1 polymer ?
#
loop_
_entity_poly.entity_id
_entity_poly.type
_entity_poly.pdbx_seq_one_letter_code
_entity_poly.pdbx_strand_id
1 'polypeptide(L)'
;MAGPAADAGDQPVNDEALRQLLLDTKVIAVVGLSANPDRASNQVAWYLHHQGYQLFGVNPACPQPEVFGVPVVASLDQVPEPIDIVDVFRRPEHTPDVARDAVAAGARALWLQLGI
;
A
#
# COMPACT_ATOMS: atom_id res chain seq x y z
N MET A 1 -1.53 -6.70 -11.11
CA MET A 1 -1.01 -6.35 -9.78
C MET A 1 -0.08 -7.45 -9.29
N ALA A 2 1.07 -7.07 -8.82
CA ALA A 2 1.98 -8.03 -8.23
C ALA A 2 1.38 -8.58 -6.94
N GLY A 3 1.60 -9.84 -6.65
CA GLY A 3 1.24 -10.41 -5.38
C GLY A 3 2.13 -9.91 -4.26
N PRO A 4 1.94 -10.40 -3.02
CA PRO A 4 2.80 -10.03 -1.92
C PRO A 4 4.25 -10.33 -2.23
N ALA A 5 5.12 -9.34 -2.01
CA ALA A 5 6.55 -9.51 -2.27
C ALA A 5 7.17 -10.57 -1.38
N ALA A 6 6.53 -10.86 -0.27
CA ALA A 6 6.99 -11.88 0.65
C ALA A 6 6.81 -13.29 0.11
N ASP A 7 6.07 -13.46 -0.97
CA ASP A 7 6.03 -14.75 -1.64
C ASP A 7 7.41 -15.01 -2.22
N ALA A 8 8.12 -15.92 -1.61
CA ALA A 8 9.53 -16.15 -1.90
C ALA A 8 9.80 -16.68 -3.30
N GLY A 9 8.79 -16.81 -4.13
CA GLY A 9 8.96 -17.29 -5.49
C GLY A 9 9.08 -18.79 -5.60
N ASP A 10 9.27 -19.47 -4.49
CA ASP A 10 9.32 -20.93 -4.49
C ASP A 10 7.94 -21.53 -4.61
N GLN A 11 6.96 -20.83 -4.08
CA GLN A 11 5.59 -21.27 -4.09
C GLN A 11 4.69 -20.09 -4.37
N PRO A 12 3.77 -20.21 -5.30
CA PRO A 12 2.78 -19.18 -5.48
C PRO A 12 1.95 -19.04 -4.21
N VAL A 13 1.57 -17.82 -3.90
CA VAL A 13 0.60 -17.60 -2.84
C VAL A 13 -0.69 -18.26 -3.31
N ASN A 14 -1.19 -19.24 -2.56
CA ASN A 14 -2.44 -19.87 -2.94
C ASN A 14 -3.62 -18.97 -2.59
N ASP A 15 -4.76 -19.24 -3.20
CA ASP A 15 -5.95 -18.41 -3.03
C ASP A 15 -6.40 -18.35 -1.58
N GLU A 16 -6.22 -19.43 -0.84
CA GLU A 16 -6.61 -19.50 0.55
C GLU A 16 -5.77 -18.57 1.42
N ALA A 17 -4.44 -18.59 1.22
CA ALA A 17 -3.55 -17.72 1.99
C ALA A 17 -3.80 -16.26 1.68
N LEU A 18 -4.02 -15.92 0.41
CA LEU A 18 -4.34 -14.56 0.01
C LEU A 18 -5.67 -14.09 0.61
N ARG A 19 -6.68 -14.97 0.53
CA ARG A 19 -7.98 -14.66 1.10
C ARG A 19 -7.88 -14.40 2.60
N GLN A 20 -7.11 -15.24 3.31
CA GLN A 20 -6.94 -15.08 4.75
C GLN A 20 -6.25 -13.76 5.08
N LEU A 21 -5.22 -13.40 4.33
CA LEU A 21 -4.54 -12.13 4.51
C LEU A 21 -5.51 -10.97 4.32
N LEU A 22 -6.33 -11.00 3.27
CA LEU A 22 -7.28 -9.93 2.98
C LEU A 22 -8.38 -9.87 4.04
N LEU A 23 -8.85 -11.01 4.55
CA LEU A 23 -9.85 -11.04 5.61
C LEU A 23 -9.32 -10.44 6.92
N ASP A 24 -8.02 -10.64 7.18
CA ASP A 24 -7.39 -10.12 8.40
C ASP A 24 -6.91 -8.67 8.24
N THR A 25 -6.92 -8.16 7.01
CA THR A 25 -6.43 -6.82 6.73
C THR A 25 -7.47 -5.77 7.11
N LYS A 26 -7.03 -4.76 7.83
CA LYS A 26 -7.85 -3.61 8.18
C LYS A 26 -7.28 -2.32 7.63
N VAL A 27 -5.97 -2.15 7.71
CA VAL A 27 -5.28 -0.90 7.37
C VAL A 27 -4.29 -1.14 6.25
N ILE A 28 -4.43 -0.36 5.18
CA ILE A 28 -3.54 -0.40 4.02
C ILE A 28 -2.93 0.98 3.83
N ALA A 29 -1.60 1.05 3.78
CA ALA A 29 -0.89 2.28 3.43
C ALA A 29 -0.53 2.24 1.95
N VAL A 30 -0.97 3.23 1.21
CA VAL A 30 -0.73 3.34 -0.23
C VAL A 30 0.41 4.31 -0.45
N VAL A 31 1.60 3.78 -0.73
CA VAL A 31 2.80 4.61 -0.94
C VAL A 31 2.81 5.10 -2.37
N GLY A 32 2.89 6.42 -2.52
CA GLY A 32 2.81 7.06 -3.83
C GLY A 32 1.39 7.41 -4.26
N LEU A 33 0.46 7.47 -3.31
CA LEU A 33 -0.92 7.86 -3.63
C LEU A 33 -0.94 9.22 -4.29
N SER A 34 -1.58 9.29 -5.45
CA SER A 34 -1.74 10.52 -6.22
C SER A 34 -3.17 11.03 -6.12
N ALA A 35 -3.32 12.35 -6.08
CA ALA A 35 -4.63 12.99 -6.19
C ALA A 35 -5.20 12.95 -7.61
N ASN A 36 -4.37 12.61 -8.59
CA ASN A 36 -4.79 12.55 -9.99
C ASN A 36 -5.55 11.25 -10.26
N PRO A 37 -6.83 11.33 -10.67
CA PRO A 37 -7.64 10.12 -10.91
C PRO A 37 -7.18 9.26 -12.08
N ASP A 38 -6.29 9.79 -12.93
CA ASP A 38 -5.73 9.02 -14.03
C ASP A 38 -4.57 8.12 -13.60
N ARG A 39 -4.08 8.28 -12.38
CA ARG A 39 -2.98 7.47 -11.88
C ARG A 39 -3.48 6.17 -11.27
N ALA A 40 -2.71 5.10 -11.47
CA ALA A 40 -3.06 3.78 -10.96
C ALA A 40 -3.22 3.78 -9.43
N SER A 41 -2.36 4.50 -8.71
CA SER A 41 -2.46 4.56 -7.26
C SER A 41 -3.79 5.14 -6.79
N ASN A 42 -4.29 6.17 -7.48
CA ASN A 42 -5.58 6.75 -7.15
C ASN A 42 -6.71 5.76 -7.39
N GLN A 43 -6.68 5.08 -8.54
CA GLN A 43 -7.74 4.13 -8.92
C GLN A 43 -7.80 2.93 -7.97
N VAL A 44 -6.66 2.37 -7.62
CA VAL A 44 -6.61 1.23 -6.70
C VAL A 44 -7.03 1.66 -5.30
N ALA A 45 -6.56 2.81 -4.83
CA ALA A 45 -6.95 3.31 -3.51
C ALA A 45 -8.45 3.58 -3.44
N TRP A 46 -9.02 4.15 -4.50
CA TRP A 46 -10.46 4.41 -4.57
C TRP A 46 -11.25 3.11 -4.43
N TYR A 47 -10.82 2.07 -5.17
CA TYR A 47 -11.46 0.77 -5.10
C TYR A 47 -11.39 0.18 -3.69
N LEU A 48 -10.19 0.16 -3.11
CA LEU A 48 -9.99 -0.40 -1.77
C LEU A 48 -10.77 0.36 -0.71
N HIS A 49 -10.82 1.69 -0.84
CA HIS A 49 -11.59 2.54 0.07
C HIS A 49 -13.07 2.16 0.03
N HIS A 50 -13.61 1.89 -1.15
CA HIS A 50 -15.01 1.50 -1.31
C HIS A 50 -15.28 0.07 -0.89
N GLN A 51 -14.25 -0.76 -0.76
CA GLN A 51 -14.38 -2.11 -0.20
C GLN A 51 -14.36 -2.11 1.33
N GLY A 52 -14.19 -0.95 1.95
CA GLY A 52 -14.28 -0.84 3.40
C GLY A 52 -12.94 -0.89 4.13
N TYR A 53 -11.82 -0.96 3.42
CA TYR A 53 -10.51 -0.89 4.07
C TYR A 53 -10.22 0.51 4.57
N GLN A 54 -9.54 0.59 5.71
CA GLN A 54 -9.03 1.86 6.21
C GLN A 54 -7.71 2.15 5.48
N LEU A 55 -7.66 3.26 4.77
CA LEU A 55 -6.51 3.62 3.96
C LEU A 55 -5.79 4.84 4.50
N PHE A 56 -4.47 4.86 4.30
CA PHE A 56 -3.65 6.04 4.47
C PHE A 56 -2.77 6.17 3.23
N GLY A 57 -2.72 7.36 2.66
CA GLY A 57 -1.78 7.66 1.60
C GLY A 57 -0.45 8.08 2.18
N VAL A 58 0.64 7.69 1.52
CA VAL A 58 1.99 8.12 1.91
C VAL A 58 2.64 8.74 0.68
N ASN A 59 2.74 10.05 0.66
CA ASN A 59 3.34 10.75 -0.48
C ASN A 59 3.77 12.16 -0.06
N PRO A 60 5.07 12.40 0.14
CA PRO A 60 5.55 13.73 0.53
C PRO A 60 5.33 14.79 -0.53
N ALA A 61 5.11 14.40 -1.79
CA ALA A 61 4.89 15.33 -2.89
C ALA A 61 3.41 15.64 -3.13
N CYS A 62 2.50 14.99 -2.41
CA CYS A 62 1.07 15.26 -2.57
C CYS A 62 0.71 16.57 -1.86
N PRO A 63 0.14 17.56 -2.60
CA PRO A 63 -0.16 18.85 -1.99
C PRO A 63 -1.42 18.84 -1.13
N GLN A 64 -2.22 17.80 -1.20
CA GLN A 64 -3.47 17.72 -0.47
C GLN A 64 -3.34 16.87 0.77
N PRO A 65 -3.97 17.30 1.89
CA PRO A 65 -3.94 16.51 3.13
C PRO A 65 -4.79 15.25 3.05
N GLU A 66 -5.67 15.15 2.07
CA GLU A 66 -6.47 13.95 1.86
C GLU A 66 -6.85 13.82 0.38
N VAL A 67 -7.15 12.58 -0.01
CA VAL A 67 -7.63 12.25 -1.35
C VAL A 67 -8.91 11.44 -1.16
N PHE A 68 -10.04 11.91 -1.66
CA PHE A 68 -11.40 11.35 -1.47
C PHE A 68 -11.63 10.81 -0.05
N GLY A 69 -11.20 11.55 0.95
CA GLY A 69 -11.39 11.18 2.35
C GLY A 69 -10.28 10.32 2.94
N VAL A 70 -9.31 9.89 2.14
CA VAL A 70 -8.16 9.12 2.62
C VAL A 70 -7.07 10.09 3.06
N PRO A 71 -6.67 10.08 4.33
CA PRO A 71 -5.61 10.97 4.80
C PRO A 71 -4.28 10.67 4.12
N VAL A 72 -3.51 11.70 3.81
CA VAL A 72 -2.20 11.55 3.19
C VAL A 72 -1.14 12.12 4.14
N VAL A 73 -0.14 11.30 4.42
CA VAL A 73 1.01 11.68 5.26
C VAL A 73 2.29 11.61 4.45
N ALA A 74 3.37 12.19 4.98
CA ALA A 74 4.63 12.27 4.25
C ALA A 74 5.42 10.98 4.28
N SER A 75 5.28 10.19 5.35
CA SER A 75 6.08 8.96 5.53
C SER A 75 5.28 7.92 6.31
N LEU A 76 5.72 6.66 6.18
CA LEU A 76 5.03 5.54 6.82
C LEU A 76 4.99 5.66 8.34
N ASP A 77 6.01 6.24 8.96
CA ASP A 77 6.05 6.40 10.41
C ASP A 77 5.03 7.42 10.93
N GLN A 78 4.42 8.18 10.04
CA GLN A 78 3.36 9.14 10.40
C GLN A 78 1.96 8.54 10.36
N VAL A 79 1.83 7.31 9.88
CA VAL A 79 0.53 6.62 9.86
C VAL A 79 0.14 6.31 11.32
N PRO A 80 -1.04 6.80 11.78
CA PRO A 80 -1.40 6.69 13.20
C PRO A 80 -1.89 5.32 13.64
N GLU A 81 -2.10 4.39 12.70
CA GLU A 81 -2.64 3.06 12.98
C GLU A 81 -1.64 1.99 12.59
N PRO A 82 -1.68 0.81 13.23
CA PRO A 82 -0.87 -0.33 12.76
C PRO A 82 -1.21 -0.66 11.31
N ILE A 83 -0.18 -0.86 10.49
CA ILE A 83 -0.33 -1.10 9.06
C ILE A 83 -0.29 -2.60 8.80
N ASP A 84 -1.30 -3.12 8.10
CA ASP A 84 -1.31 -4.53 7.70
C ASP A 84 -0.60 -4.72 6.37
N ILE A 85 -0.92 -3.88 5.38
CA ILE A 85 -0.33 -3.99 4.04
C ILE A 85 0.20 -2.64 3.62
N VAL A 86 1.41 -2.64 3.04
CA VAL A 86 1.96 -1.48 2.33
C VAL A 86 1.89 -1.77 0.84
N ASP A 87 1.08 -1.00 0.11
CA ASP A 87 0.89 -1.14 -1.33
C ASP A 87 1.69 -0.03 -2.02
N VAL A 88 2.68 -0.41 -2.82
CA VAL A 88 3.74 0.50 -3.28
C VAL A 88 3.55 0.85 -4.75
N PHE A 89 3.39 2.14 -5.02
CA PHE A 89 3.30 2.72 -6.37
C PHE A 89 4.49 3.65 -6.62
N ARG A 90 5.69 3.14 -6.43
CA ARG A 90 6.93 3.88 -6.64
C ARG A 90 7.78 3.15 -7.66
N ARG A 91 8.73 3.88 -8.26
CA ARG A 91 9.67 3.27 -9.19
C ARG A 91 10.48 2.19 -8.49
N PRO A 92 10.90 1.13 -9.21
CA PRO A 92 11.62 0.02 -8.59
C PRO A 92 12.86 0.41 -7.81
N GLU A 93 13.56 1.46 -8.20
CA GLU A 93 14.77 1.93 -7.49
C GLU A 93 14.48 2.41 -6.08
N HIS A 94 13.22 2.72 -5.76
CA HIS A 94 12.82 3.14 -4.42
C HIS A 94 12.38 1.97 -3.55
N THR A 95 12.28 0.76 -4.12
CA THR A 95 11.77 -0.39 -3.39
C THR A 95 12.56 -0.74 -2.14
N PRO A 96 13.91 -0.75 -2.15
CA PRO A 96 14.65 -1.08 -0.92
C PRO A 96 14.36 -0.15 0.24
N ASP A 97 14.21 1.15 -0.02
CA ASP A 97 13.93 2.12 1.02
C ASP A 97 12.52 1.94 1.57
N VAL A 98 11.55 1.74 0.67
CA VAL A 98 10.17 1.54 1.09
C VAL A 98 10.02 0.23 1.86
N ALA A 99 10.72 -0.83 1.44
CA ALA A 99 10.67 -2.11 2.14
C ALA A 99 11.21 -1.97 3.56
N ARG A 100 12.30 -1.23 3.72
CA ARG A 100 12.89 -0.98 5.02
C ARG A 100 11.91 -0.23 5.93
N ASP A 101 11.28 0.80 5.39
CA ASP A 101 10.30 1.58 6.14
C ASP A 101 9.07 0.76 6.50
N ALA A 102 8.64 -0.14 5.61
CA ALA A 102 7.51 -1.02 5.88
C ALA A 102 7.80 -1.98 7.02
N VAL A 103 9.01 -2.56 7.04
CA VAL A 103 9.43 -3.43 8.13
C VAL A 103 9.48 -2.66 9.44
N ALA A 104 10.05 -1.45 9.42
CA ALA A 104 10.13 -0.62 10.62
C ALA A 104 8.73 -0.24 11.14
N ALA A 105 7.75 -0.10 10.25
CA ALA A 105 6.38 0.21 10.62
C ALA A 105 5.57 -1.02 11.06
N GLY A 106 6.16 -2.22 10.97
CA GLY A 106 5.51 -3.45 11.40
C GLY A 106 4.49 -4.00 10.43
N ALA A 107 4.58 -3.64 9.15
CA ALA A 107 3.64 -4.11 8.14
C ALA A 107 3.75 -5.63 7.96
N ARG A 108 2.60 -6.28 7.79
CA ARG A 108 2.53 -7.72 7.61
C ARG A 108 2.85 -8.15 6.19
N ALA A 109 2.59 -7.29 5.20
CA ALA A 109 2.83 -7.59 3.80
C ALA A 109 3.22 -6.34 3.04
N LEU A 110 3.98 -6.53 1.99
CA LEU A 110 4.41 -5.47 1.08
C LEU A 110 4.00 -5.88 -0.33
N TRP A 111 3.17 -5.07 -0.96
CA TRP A 111 2.73 -5.30 -2.34
C TRP A 111 3.40 -4.30 -3.26
N LEU A 112 4.07 -4.81 -4.29
CA LEU A 112 4.74 -3.97 -5.28
C LEU A 112 3.90 -3.93 -6.55
N GLN A 113 3.60 -2.72 -7.00
CA GLN A 113 2.89 -2.52 -8.26
C GLN A 113 3.92 -2.41 -9.37
N LEU A 114 4.12 -3.50 -10.10
CA LEU A 114 5.10 -3.56 -11.17
C LEU A 114 4.60 -2.82 -12.41
N GLY A 115 5.55 -2.24 -13.15
CA GLY A 115 5.21 -1.52 -14.38
C GLY A 115 4.80 -0.07 -14.17
N ILE A 116 5.02 0.45 -13.00
CA ILE A 116 4.73 1.86 -12.68
C ILE A 116 5.85 2.77 -13.17
#